data_d3318b0fc8cb3298716f9fd8722bc95f
#
_entry.id   d3318b0fc8cb3298716f9fd8722bc95f
#
_cell.length_a   1.000
_cell.length_b   1.000
_cell.length_c   1.000
_cell.angle_alpha   90.00
_cell.angle_beta   90.00
_cell.angle_gamma   90.00
#
_symmetry.space_group_name_H-M   'P 1'
#
loop_
_entity.id
_entity.type
_entity.pdbx_description
1 polymer ?
#
loop_
_entity_poly.entity_id
_entity_poly.type
_entity_poly.pdbx_seq_one_letter_code
_entity_poly.pdbx_strand_id
1 'polypeptide(L)'
;MQANKEVKKLYYSIGEVSEITSLKQYVLRYWESEFIQLKPSKNSAGNRNYRKSDIDLINEIKSLLYKRRYTIKGAKQYLKDKTKLAPAKPAEENNSQIKAIKEKVIKLTAADLKTLKRIKSGLDDLLTLIEELK
;
A
#
# COMPACT_ATOMS: atom_id res chain seq x y z
N MET A 1 39.87 6.79 -0.36
CA MET A 1 38.53 7.11 -0.87
C MET A 1 37.81 5.81 -1.20
N GLN A 2 36.97 5.39 -0.33
CA GLN A 2 36.20 4.18 -0.55
C GLN A 2 34.95 4.59 -1.29
N ALA A 3 34.87 4.19 -2.55
CA ALA A 3 33.60 4.18 -3.25
C ALA A 3 32.66 3.30 -2.45
N ASN A 4 31.70 3.90 -1.82
CA ASN A 4 30.63 3.20 -1.12
C ASN A 4 29.81 2.48 -2.20
N LYS A 5 30.29 1.30 -2.60
CA LYS A 5 29.43 0.36 -3.32
C LYS A 5 28.32 0.01 -2.35
N GLU A 6 27.20 0.68 -2.46
CA GLU A 6 25.96 0.19 -1.86
C GLU A 6 25.72 -1.20 -2.41
N VAL A 7 26.24 -2.18 -1.70
CA VAL A 7 25.90 -3.56 -1.95
C VAL A 7 24.41 -3.63 -1.66
N LYS A 8 23.58 -3.67 -2.70
CA LYS A 8 22.14 -3.90 -2.57
C LYS A 8 21.97 -5.25 -1.91
N LYS A 9 21.74 -5.20 -0.61
CA LYS A 9 21.47 -6.39 0.17
C LYS A 9 20.14 -6.97 -0.29
N LEU A 10 20.15 -8.22 -0.73
CA LEU A 10 18.96 -8.88 -1.27
C LEU A 10 18.05 -9.42 -0.17
N TYR A 11 18.62 -9.74 0.98
CA TYR A 11 17.91 -10.36 2.10
C TYR A 11 18.30 -9.69 3.42
N TYR A 12 17.32 -9.59 4.28
CA TYR A 12 17.44 -8.99 5.61
C TYR A 12 17.00 -9.99 6.66
N SER A 13 17.72 -10.08 7.77
CA SER A 13 17.30 -10.88 8.92
C SER A 13 16.15 -10.21 9.67
N ILE A 14 15.46 -10.98 10.52
CA ILE A 14 14.39 -10.41 11.37
C ILE A 14 14.90 -9.29 12.28
N GLY A 15 16.13 -9.41 12.79
CA GLY A 15 16.76 -8.37 13.59
C GLY A 15 16.97 -7.08 12.81
N GLU A 16 17.47 -7.18 11.59
CA GLU A 16 17.68 -6.03 10.71
C GLU A 16 16.34 -5.37 10.33
N VAL A 17 15.33 -6.15 9.99
CA VAL A 17 13.99 -5.64 9.69
C VAL A 17 13.38 -4.95 10.91
N SER A 18 13.57 -5.52 12.09
CA SER A 18 13.16 -4.92 13.36
C SER A 18 13.77 -3.52 13.55
N GLU A 19 15.04 -3.36 13.27
CA GLU A 19 15.73 -2.06 13.33
C GLU A 19 15.23 -1.09 12.27
N ILE A 20 15.12 -1.53 11.02
CA ILE A 20 14.68 -0.70 9.88
C ILE A 20 13.25 -0.19 10.10
N THR A 21 12.37 -1.05 10.57
CA THR A 21 10.94 -0.73 10.73
C THR A 21 10.60 -0.16 12.11
N SER A 22 11.53 -0.19 13.04
CA SER A 22 11.32 0.17 14.45
C SER A 22 10.22 -0.65 15.14
N LEU A 23 10.07 -1.89 14.71
CA LEU A 23 9.12 -2.84 15.27
C LEU A 23 9.84 -3.94 16.03
N LYS A 24 9.22 -4.46 17.07
CA LYS A 24 9.77 -5.61 17.81
C LYS A 24 9.68 -6.89 16.97
N GLN A 25 10.62 -7.80 17.15
CA GLN A 25 10.66 -9.06 16.42
C GLN A 25 9.38 -9.89 16.61
N TYR A 26 8.81 -9.90 17.82
CA TYR A 26 7.57 -10.62 18.08
C TYR A 26 6.37 -10.04 17.32
N VAL A 27 6.37 -8.74 17.06
CA VAL A 27 5.34 -8.08 16.23
C VAL A 27 5.45 -8.57 14.79
N LEU A 28 6.66 -8.65 14.25
CA LEU A 28 6.91 -9.15 12.89
C LEU A 28 6.46 -10.60 12.75
N ARG A 29 6.73 -11.45 13.73
CA ARG A 29 6.27 -12.85 13.76
C ARG A 29 4.75 -12.94 13.82
N TYR A 30 4.14 -12.11 14.64
CA TYR A 30 2.68 -12.04 14.74
C TYR A 30 2.04 -11.62 13.42
N TRP A 31 2.56 -10.59 12.78
CA TRP A 31 2.07 -10.12 11.50
C TRP A 31 2.27 -11.16 10.38
N GLU A 32 3.35 -11.88 10.42
CA GLU A 32 3.60 -12.99 9.49
C GLU A 32 2.50 -14.07 9.60
N SER A 33 2.03 -14.35 10.81
CA SER A 33 0.92 -15.28 11.03
C SER A 33 -0.43 -14.72 10.62
N GLU A 34 -0.62 -13.40 10.71
CA GLU A 34 -1.88 -12.73 10.42
C GLU A 34 -2.02 -12.33 8.94
N PHE A 35 -0.94 -11.86 8.32
CA PHE A 35 -0.95 -11.40 6.93
C PHE A 35 -0.39 -12.45 6.00
N ILE A 36 -1.23 -13.01 5.15
CA ILE A 36 -0.86 -14.06 4.18
C ILE A 36 0.18 -13.54 3.16
N GLN A 37 0.13 -12.27 2.85
CA GLN A 37 1.04 -11.62 1.90
C GLN A 37 2.47 -11.52 2.43
N LEU A 38 2.63 -11.52 3.76
CA LEU A 38 3.93 -11.43 4.40
C LEU A 38 4.50 -12.85 4.61
N LYS A 39 5.25 -13.32 3.62
CA LYS A 39 5.88 -14.65 3.65
C LYS A 39 7.38 -14.53 3.41
N PRO A 40 8.18 -14.32 4.48
CA PRO A 40 9.62 -14.35 4.32
C PRO A 40 10.07 -15.77 3.96
N SER A 41 11.12 -15.87 3.16
CA SER A 41 11.75 -17.16 2.89
C SER A 41 12.59 -17.60 4.10
N LYS A 42 12.81 -18.88 4.23
CA LYS A 42 13.73 -19.43 5.22
C LYS A 42 15.02 -19.87 4.55
N ASN A 43 16.17 -19.57 5.18
CA ASN A 43 17.44 -20.09 4.70
C ASN A 43 17.64 -21.54 5.15
N SER A 44 18.78 -22.16 4.77
CA SER A 44 19.11 -23.51 5.14
C SER A 44 19.22 -23.76 6.65
N ALA A 45 19.52 -22.71 7.42
CA ALA A 45 19.55 -22.75 8.89
C ALA A 45 18.17 -22.54 9.55
N GLY A 46 17.11 -22.34 8.77
CA GLY A 46 15.77 -22.09 9.27
C GLY A 46 15.48 -20.66 9.70
N ASN A 47 16.40 -19.72 9.45
CA ASN A 47 16.22 -18.32 9.76
C ASN A 47 15.39 -17.61 8.69
N ARG A 48 14.59 -16.65 9.11
CA ARG A 48 13.76 -15.85 8.22
C ARG A 48 14.61 -14.86 7.43
N ASN A 49 14.43 -14.85 6.13
CA ASN A 49 15.04 -13.90 5.21
C ASN A 49 13.95 -13.05 4.58
N TYR A 50 13.98 -11.77 4.86
CA TYR A 50 13.05 -10.78 4.32
C TYR A 50 13.66 -10.10 3.11
N ARG A 51 12.86 -9.91 2.08
CA ARG A 51 13.24 -9.10 0.91
C ARG A 51 12.84 -7.65 1.14
N LYS A 52 13.36 -6.75 0.32
CA LYS A 52 12.95 -5.35 0.37
C LYS A 52 11.43 -5.18 0.17
N SER A 53 10.83 -5.98 -0.69
CA SER A 53 9.38 -5.99 -0.89
C SER A 53 8.62 -6.36 0.39
N ASP A 54 9.16 -7.28 1.19
CA ASP A 54 8.57 -7.63 2.48
C ASP A 54 8.69 -6.48 3.49
N ILE A 55 9.82 -5.77 3.47
CA ILE A 55 10.02 -4.58 4.33
C ILE A 55 9.04 -3.47 3.93
N ASP A 56 8.84 -3.24 2.65
CA ASP A 56 7.87 -2.25 2.14
C ASP A 56 6.45 -2.61 2.58
N LEU A 57 6.10 -3.89 2.50
CA LEU A 57 4.80 -4.40 2.97
C LEU A 57 4.64 -4.21 4.49
N ILE A 58 5.68 -4.48 5.27
CA ILE A 58 5.69 -4.27 6.73
C ILE A 58 5.48 -2.78 7.05
N ASN A 59 6.15 -1.89 6.34
CA ASN A 59 5.98 -0.45 6.51
C ASN A 59 4.56 0.00 6.13
N GLU A 60 3.96 -0.59 5.11
CA GLU A 60 2.58 -0.34 4.72
C GLU A 60 1.60 -0.80 5.81
N ILE A 61 1.78 -2.01 6.33
CA ILE A 61 0.99 -2.54 7.45
C ILE A 61 1.12 -1.64 8.67
N LYS A 62 2.34 -1.22 8.99
CA LYS A 62 2.61 -0.29 10.09
C LYS A 62 1.84 1.02 9.90
N SER A 63 1.87 1.58 8.70
CA SER A 63 1.14 2.80 8.37
C SER A 63 -0.38 2.62 8.53
N LEU A 64 -0.92 1.50 8.05
CA LEU A 64 -2.34 1.19 8.19
C LEU A 64 -2.77 1.09 9.66
N LEU A 65 -2.02 0.37 10.47
CA LEU A 65 -2.38 0.11 11.86
C LEU A 65 -2.14 1.32 12.77
N TYR A 66 -1.02 2.02 12.62
CA TYR A 66 -0.61 3.09 13.53
C TYR A 66 -1.00 4.49 13.06
N LYS A 67 -0.93 4.78 11.77
CA LYS A 67 -1.30 6.09 11.24
C LYS A 67 -2.77 6.18 10.88
N ARG A 68 -3.30 5.19 10.18
CA ARG A 68 -4.69 5.13 9.73
C ARG A 68 -5.61 4.44 10.71
N ARG A 69 -5.07 3.85 11.74
CA ARG A 69 -5.78 3.16 12.83
C ARG A 69 -6.74 2.06 12.35
N TYR A 70 -6.34 1.35 11.32
CA TYR A 70 -7.04 0.14 10.91
C TYR A 70 -6.89 -0.96 11.96
N THR A 71 -7.90 -1.79 12.10
CA THR A 71 -7.76 -3.05 12.83
C THR A 71 -6.96 -4.04 12.00
N ILE A 72 -6.47 -5.11 12.62
CA ILE A 72 -5.78 -6.20 11.90
C ILE A 72 -6.67 -6.75 10.79
N LYS A 73 -7.95 -6.99 11.09
CA LYS A 73 -8.95 -7.45 10.12
C LYS A 73 -9.15 -6.45 8.98
N GLY A 74 -9.24 -5.17 9.29
CA GLY A 74 -9.38 -4.11 8.31
C GLY A 74 -8.16 -3.96 7.42
N ALA A 75 -6.96 -4.04 8.00
CA ALA A 75 -5.70 -4.01 7.25
C ALA A 75 -5.55 -5.22 6.31
N LYS A 76 -5.93 -6.41 6.77
CA LYS A 76 -5.96 -7.62 5.94
C LYS A 76 -6.89 -7.45 4.73
N GLN A 77 -8.06 -6.90 4.95
CA GLN A 77 -9.04 -6.67 3.89
C GLN A 77 -8.53 -5.64 2.89
N TYR A 78 -7.95 -4.54 3.38
CA TYR A 78 -7.34 -3.51 2.55
C TYR A 78 -6.25 -4.08 1.62
N LEU A 79 -5.33 -4.86 2.18
CA LEU A 79 -4.23 -5.47 1.41
C LEU A 79 -4.74 -6.52 0.42
N LYS A 80 -5.76 -7.27 0.79
CA LYS A 80 -6.40 -8.26 -0.08
C LYS A 80 -7.07 -7.59 -1.28
N ASP A 81 -7.78 -6.50 -1.06
CA ASP A 81 -8.43 -5.73 -2.12
C ASP A 81 -7.40 -5.05 -3.03
N LYS A 82 -6.34 -4.51 -2.44
CA LYS A 82 -5.21 -3.94 -3.19
C LYS A 82 -4.53 -4.99 -4.07
N THR A 83 -4.34 -6.21 -3.58
CA THR A 83 -3.74 -7.30 -4.34
C THR A 83 -4.63 -7.76 -5.50
N LYS A 84 -5.93 -7.70 -5.34
CA LYS A 84 -6.90 -7.98 -6.42
C LYS A 84 -6.88 -6.91 -7.51
N LEU A 85 -6.66 -5.66 -7.13
CA LEU A 85 -6.62 -4.51 -8.04
C LEU A 85 -5.26 -4.32 -8.70
N ALA A 86 -4.19 -4.78 -8.07
CA ALA A 86 -2.85 -4.73 -8.60
C ALA A 86 -2.39 -6.14 -9.01
N PRO A 87 -2.03 -6.39 -10.27
CA PRO A 87 -1.39 -7.63 -10.63
C PRO A 87 -0.09 -7.78 -9.83
N ALA A 88 0.09 -8.94 -9.24
CA ALA A 88 1.06 -9.24 -8.18
C ALA A 88 2.53 -9.29 -8.63
N LYS A 89 2.93 -8.52 -9.61
CA LYS A 89 4.35 -8.30 -9.94
C LYS A 89 4.50 -6.91 -10.56
N PRO A 90 5.43 -6.09 -10.10
CA PRO A 90 5.98 -5.07 -10.94
C PRO A 90 6.82 -5.79 -12.01
N ALA A 91 6.17 -6.37 -12.99
CA ALA A 91 6.85 -6.78 -14.19
C ALA A 91 7.14 -5.50 -14.96
N GLU A 92 8.40 -5.22 -15.15
CA GLU A 92 8.88 -4.09 -15.96
C GLU A 92 8.38 -4.13 -17.41
N GLU A 93 7.48 -5.03 -17.76
CA GLU A 93 7.09 -5.33 -19.14
C GLU A 93 5.62 -5.13 -19.50
N ASN A 94 4.79 -4.52 -18.63
CA ASN A 94 3.39 -4.36 -18.98
C ASN A 94 2.94 -2.90 -19.13
N ASN A 95 3.60 -2.18 -20.04
CA ASN A 95 3.14 -0.89 -20.53
C ASN A 95 1.73 -0.95 -21.15
N SER A 96 1.31 -2.12 -21.67
CA SER A 96 -0.01 -2.31 -22.26
C SER A 96 -1.13 -2.48 -21.22
N GLN A 97 -0.85 -3.12 -20.08
CA GLN A 97 -1.83 -3.26 -19.00
C GLN A 97 -1.99 -1.96 -18.19
N ILE A 98 -0.92 -1.20 -18.04
CA ILE A 98 -0.99 0.13 -17.40
C ILE A 98 -1.82 1.09 -18.24
N LYS A 99 -1.73 1.03 -19.58
CA LYS A 99 -2.59 1.78 -20.48
C LYS A 99 -4.07 1.40 -20.33
N ALA A 100 -4.39 0.12 -20.27
CA ALA A 100 -5.75 -0.36 -20.08
C ALA A 100 -6.33 0.06 -18.72
N ILE A 101 -5.53 0.03 -17.65
CA ILE A 101 -5.93 0.50 -16.32
C ILE A 101 -6.08 2.02 -16.31
N LYS A 102 -5.16 2.77 -16.94
CA LYS A 102 -5.29 4.21 -17.10
C LYS A 102 -6.54 4.61 -17.89
N GLU A 103 -6.87 3.91 -18.95
CA GLU A 103 -8.11 4.14 -19.71
C GLU A 103 -9.35 3.84 -18.88
N LYS A 104 -9.34 2.76 -18.11
CA LYS A 104 -10.44 2.41 -17.20
C LYS A 104 -10.59 3.42 -16.06
N VAL A 105 -9.49 3.90 -15.49
CA VAL A 105 -9.48 4.94 -14.46
C VAL A 105 -9.93 6.29 -15.04
N ILE A 106 -9.54 6.62 -16.28
CA ILE A 106 -9.97 7.83 -16.97
C ILE A 106 -11.47 7.78 -17.27
N LYS A 107 -12.02 6.63 -17.66
CA LYS A 107 -13.46 6.45 -17.83
C LYS A 107 -14.24 6.57 -16.53
N LEU A 108 -13.72 6.04 -15.43
CA LEU A 108 -14.30 6.18 -14.10
C LEU A 108 -14.25 7.64 -13.61
N THR A 109 -13.13 8.33 -13.81
CA THR A 109 -13.00 9.74 -13.45
C THR A 109 -13.86 10.65 -14.28
N ALA A 110 -14.13 10.34 -15.55
CA ALA A 110 -15.05 11.13 -16.38
C ALA A 110 -16.50 11.00 -15.90
N ALA A 111 -16.94 9.81 -15.47
CA ALA A 111 -18.24 9.61 -14.86
C ALA A 111 -18.33 10.30 -13.48
N ASP A 112 -17.26 10.21 -12.68
CA ASP A 112 -17.16 10.87 -11.37
C ASP A 112 -17.12 12.41 -11.51
N LEU A 113 -16.48 12.93 -12.54
CA LEU A 113 -16.45 14.36 -12.85
C LEU A 113 -17.85 14.90 -13.17
N LYS A 114 -18.69 14.15 -13.88
CA LYS A 114 -20.09 14.52 -14.12
C LYS A 114 -20.87 14.56 -12.81
N THR A 115 -20.67 13.61 -11.93
CA THR A 115 -21.31 13.55 -10.61
C THR A 115 -20.80 14.69 -9.72
N LEU A 116 -19.51 14.99 -9.73
CA LEU A 116 -18.90 16.09 -8.98
C LEU A 116 -19.39 17.47 -9.50
N LYS A 117 -19.56 17.63 -10.79
CA LYS A 117 -20.14 18.85 -11.37
C LYS A 117 -21.59 19.05 -10.95
N ARG A 118 -22.40 17.99 -10.85
CA ARG A 118 -23.76 18.05 -10.32
C ARG A 118 -23.79 18.45 -8.86
N ILE A 119 -22.92 17.88 -8.04
CA ILE A 119 -22.81 18.22 -6.61
C ILE A 119 -22.35 19.65 -6.43
N LYS A 120 -21.37 20.11 -7.21
CA LYS A 120 -20.89 21.48 -7.19
C LYS A 120 -21.99 22.48 -7.59
N SER A 121 -22.73 22.19 -8.63
CA SER A 121 -23.87 23.02 -9.07
C SER A 121 -24.96 23.11 -7.99
N GLY A 122 -25.27 21.98 -7.33
CA GLY A 122 -26.22 21.97 -6.23
C GLY A 122 -25.73 22.77 -5.01
N LEU A 123 -24.44 22.72 -4.74
CA LEU A 123 -23.82 23.52 -3.65
C LEU A 123 -23.81 25.00 -3.97
N ASP A 124 -23.52 25.41 -5.20
CA ASP A 124 -23.56 26.80 -5.64
C ASP A 124 -24.99 27.35 -5.56
N ASP A 125 -26.00 26.58 -5.96
CA ASP A 125 -27.41 26.95 -5.83
C ASP A 125 -27.81 27.13 -4.35
N LEU A 126 -27.34 26.25 -3.45
CA LEU A 126 -27.56 26.37 -2.02
C LEU A 126 -26.88 27.59 -1.42
N LEU A 127 -25.67 27.92 -1.83
CA LEU A 127 -24.95 29.11 -1.41
C LEU A 127 -25.66 30.39 -1.85
N THR A 128 -26.18 30.42 -3.07
CA THR A 128 -26.98 31.53 -3.59
C THR A 128 -28.27 31.71 -2.78
N LEU A 129 -28.97 30.62 -2.46
CA LEU A 129 -30.15 30.66 -1.61
C LEU A 129 -29.85 31.17 -0.20
N ILE A 130 -28.73 30.82 0.38
CA ILE A 130 -28.30 31.31 1.70
C ILE A 130 -27.97 32.80 1.66
N GLU A 131 -27.36 33.28 0.59
CA GLU A 131 -27.08 34.71 0.41
C GLU A 131 -28.35 35.52 0.21
N GLU A 132 -29.37 34.99 -0.49
CA GLU A 132 -30.67 35.65 -0.65
C GLU A 132 -31.48 35.73 0.64
N LEU A 133 -31.21 34.83 1.60
CA LEU A 133 -31.88 34.79 2.91
C LEU A 133 -31.25 35.70 3.96
N LYS A 134 -30.18 36.37 3.63
CA LYS A 134 -29.60 37.41 4.51
C LYS A 134 -30.34 38.74 4.23
#